data_8389fd9ee4c1866a15d79b2cae070c4c
#
_entry.id   8389fd9ee4c1866a15d79b2cae070c4c
#
_cell.length_a   1.000
_cell.length_b   1.000
_cell.length_c   1.000
_cell.angle_alpha   90.00
_cell.angle_beta   90.00
_cell.angle_gamma   90.00
#
_symmetry.space_group_name_H-M   'P 1'
#
loop_
_entity.id
_entity.type
_entity.pdbx_description
1 polymer ?
#
loop_
_entity_poly.entity_id
_entity_poly.type
_entity_poly.pdbx_seq_one_letter_code
_entity_poly.pdbx_strand_id
1 'polypeptide(L)'
;MKKTIIKMLMAVALVGTVASCSDDDNTTPRVNIEESTVTVDSKQPGKVVFHWTTPENADFYYIKVEYDDPVKGHRVLNASTYADSIMIDGLYAKYGELAYSFTAVSEDGGEKALFTKTAKAGYVPADIKDYEVGPISLTAAQLWTDDQESSEGPIAALVDGNNGTYFHMSWSAPSAWPHYI
;
A
#
# COMPACT_ATOMS: atom_id res chain seq x y z
N MET A 1 43.46 19.29 -23.06
CA MET A 1 43.82 19.04 -21.65
C MET A 1 42.51 18.83 -20.89
N LYS A 2 42.13 17.57 -20.66
CA LYS A 2 40.89 17.17 -19.95
C LYS A 2 41.27 16.85 -18.51
N LYS A 3 40.71 17.58 -17.53
CA LYS A 3 40.89 17.32 -16.11
C LYS A 3 39.75 16.44 -15.63
N THR A 4 40.05 15.19 -15.35
CA THR A 4 39.15 14.21 -14.69
C THR A 4 39.20 14.46 -13.19
N ILE A 5 38.09 14.86 -12.60
CA ILE A 5 37.94 15.01 -11.14
C ILE A 5 37.36 13.69 -10.60
N ILE A 6 38.20 12.91 -9.95
CA ILE A 6 37.85 11.73 -9.18
C ILE A 6 37.30 12.20 -7.84
N LYS A 7 35.99 12.03 -7.60
CA LYS A 7 35.43 12.21 -6.28
C LYS A 7 35.62 10.94 -5.46
N MET A 8 36.59 11.00 -4.56
CA MET A 8 36.84 9.96 -3.56
C MET A 8 35.82 10.09 -2.43
N LEU A 9 34.92 9.14 -2.32
CA LEU A 9 33.97 9.05 -1.20
C LEU A 9 34.72 8.42 -0.02
N MET A 10 35.04 9.22 0.99
CA MET A 10 35.64 8.76 2.24
C MET A 10 34.48 8.28 3.16
N ALA A 11 34.31 6.97 3.30
CA ALA A 11 33.48 6.38 4.33
C ALA A 11 34.27 6.40 5.64
N VAL A 12 33.88 7.28 6.56
CA VAL A 12 34.40 7.29 7.93
C VAL A 12 33.66 6.25 8.73
N ALA A 13 34.25 5.08 8.94
CA ALA A 13 33.80 4.11 9.93
C ALA A 13 34.17 4.61 11.34
N LEU A 14 33.20 5.12 12.07
CA LEU A 14 33.35 5.37 13.52
C LEU A 14 33.28 4.01 14.25
N VAL A 15 34.43 3.44 14.54
CA VAL A 15 34.54 2.32 15.49
C VAL A 15 34.55 2.91 16.89
N GLY A 16 33.39 3.01 17.51
CA GLY A 16 33.26 3.30 18.93
C GLY A 16 33.53 2.01 19.73
N THR A 17 34.72 1.85 20.27
CA THR A 17 34.99 0.82 21.28
C THR A 17 34.41 1.29 22.60
N VAL A 18 33.21 0.83 22.94
CA VAL A 18 32.70 0.87 24.31
C VAL A 18 33.26 -0.35 25.03
N ALA A 19 34.25 -0.12 25.89
CA ALA A 19 34.65 -1.10 26.90
C ALA A 19 33.51 -1.20 27.92
N SER A 20 32.67 -2.22 27.79
CA SER A 20 31.64 -2.56 28.73
C SER A 20 32.21 -3.56 29.75
N CYS A 21 32.00 -3.26 31.02
CA CYS A 21 32.22 -4.16 32.12
C CYS A 21 31.45 -5.47 31.92
N SER A 22 32.10 -6.56 32.21
CA SER A 22 31.55 -7.92 32.17
C SER A 22 30.51 -8.10 33.28
N ASP A 23 29.24 -8.11 32.91
CA ASP A 23 28.25 -8.98 33.53
C ASP A 23 27.78 -9.91 32.40
N ASP A 24 27.83 -11.22 32.69
CA ASP A 24 27.49 -12.30 31.73
C ASP A 24 25.98 -12.43 31.48
N ASP A 25 25.27 -11.33 31.37
CA ASP A 25 23.89 -11.30 30.88
C ASP A 25 23.92 -11.29 29.38
N ASN A 26 23.98 -12.50 28.79
CA ASN A 26 23.95 -12.71 27.36
C ASN A 26 22.51 -12.46 26.84
N THR A 27 22.15 -11.20 26.74
CA THR A 27 20.83 -10.75 26.30
C THR A 27 20.58 -10.98 24.78
N THR A 28 21.60 -11.44 24.05
CA THR A 28 21.48 -11.68 22.61
C THR A 28 20.69 -12.96 22.36
N PRO A 29 19.61 -12.92 21.53
CA PRO A 29 18.83 -14.10 21.19
C PRO A 29 19.67 -15.22 20.57
N ARG A 30 19.46 -16.46 21.04
CA ARG A 30 20.11 -17.67 20.51
C ARG A 30 19.19 -18.38 19.55
N VAL A 31 19.09 -17.86 18.34
CA VAL A 31 18.28 -18.43 17.26
C VAL A 31 18.99 -18.21 15.94
N ASN A 32 18.92 -19.21 15.08
CA ASN A 32 19.35 -19.10 13.68
C ASN A 32 18.25 -19.71 12.80
N ILE A 33 17.58 -18.86 12.05
CA ILE A 33 16.60 -19.25 11.02
C ILE A 33 17.26 -18.98 9.68
N GLU A 34 17.53 -20.03 8.94
CA GLU A 34 18.15 -19.92 7.63
C GLU A 34 17.17 -19.31 6.64
N GLU A 35 17.52 -18.19 6.02
CA GLU A 35 16.68 -17.48 5.05
C GLU A 35 16.17 -18.39 3.92
N SER A 36 17.00 -19.34 3.49
CA SER A 36 16.66 -20.31 2.43
C SER A 36 15.50 -21.26 2.79
N THR A 37 15.23 -21.44 4.09
CA THR A 37 14.12 -22.27 4.59
C THR A 37 12.82 -21.51 4.76
N VAL A 38 12.88 -20.18 4.71
CA VAL A 38 11.70 -19.34 4.85
C VAL A 38 10.90 -19.31 3.55
N THR A 39 9.68 -19.81 3.62
CA THR A 39 8.75 -19.79 2.50
C THR A 39 7.80 -18.60 2.56
N VAL A 40 7.36 -18.16 1.39
CA VAL A 40 6.46 -17.01 1.25
C VAL A 40 5.20 -17.47 0.51
N ASP A 41 4.04 -17.26 1.12
CA ASP A 41 2.74 -17.40 0.46
C ASP A 41 2.13 -16.01 0.17
N SER A 42 2.01 -15.70 -1.11
CA SER A 42 1.42 -14.46 -1.64
C SER A 42 0.14 -14.73 -2.46
N LYS A 43 -0.48 -15.89 -2.32
CA LYS A 43 -1.67 -16.26 -3.10
C LYS A 43 -2.93 -15.61 -2.57
N GLN A 44 -2.98 -15.29 -1.28
CA GLN A 44 -4.14 -14.67 -0.68
C GLN A 44 -4.24 -13.18 -1.05
N PRO A 45 -5.42 -12.68 -1.42
CA PRO A 45 -5.61 -11.30 -1.78
C PRO A 45 -5.18 -10.32 -0.68
N GLY A 46 -4.30 -9.37 -1.02
CA GLY A 46 -3.86 -8.33 -0.11
C GLY A 46 -2.98 -8.79 1.05
N LYS A 47 -2.43 -10.01 0.97
CA LYS A 47 -1.67 -10.61 2.07
C LYS A 47 -0.33 -11.15 1.60
N VAL A 48 0.60 -11.21 2.55
CA VAL A 48 1.85 -11.97 2.47
C VAL A 48 1.96 -12.78 3.74
N VAL A 49 2.23 -14.07 3.63
CA VAL A 49 2.46 -14.95 4.77
C VAL A 49 3.88 -15.52 4.66
N PHE A 50 4.66 -15.31 5.70
CA PHE A 50 5.98 -15.93 5.85
C PHE A 50 5.86 -17.13 6.77
N HIS A 51 6.47 -18.24 6.41
CA HIS A 51 6.58 -19.44 7.24
C HIS A 51 8.05 -19.78 7.43
N TRP A 52 8.40 -20.21 8.63
CA TRP A 52 9.75 -20.66 9.00
C TRP A 52 9.67 -21.89 9.90
N THR A 53 10.80 -22.48 10.15
CA THR A 53 10.94 -23.53 11.16
C THR A 53 11.83 -22.99 12.26
N THR A 54 11.29 -22.93 13.49
CA THR A 54 12.05 -22.53 14.66
C THR A 54 12.90 -23.73 15.12
N PRO A 55 14.24 -23.57 15.27
CA PRO A 55 15.09 -24.62 15.82
C PRO A 55 14.71 -24.99 17.25
N GLU A 56 14.83 -26.27 17.62
CA GLU A 56 14.47 -26.77 18.96
C GLU A 56 15.21 -26.07 20.12
N ASN A 57 16.44 -25.62 19.89
CA ASN A 57 17.28 -24.96 20.90
C ASN A 57 17.25 -23.42 20.78
N ALA A 58 16.27 -22.87 20.07
CA ALA A 58 16.12 -21.43 19.94
C ALA A 58 15.67 -20.81 21.27
N ASP A 59 16.29 -19.69 21.59
CA ASP A 59 16.00 -18.92 22.78
C ASP A 59 15.83 -17.45 22.40
N PHE A 60 14.57 -17.05 22.26
CA PHE A 60 14.13 -15.70 21.94
C PHE A 60 12.70 -15.49 22.43
N TYR A 61 12.28 -14.26 22.60
CA TYR A 61 10.94 -13.92 23.09
C TYR A 61 9.93 -13.74 21.95
N TYR A 62 10.33 -13.01 20.90
CA TYR A 62 9.53 -12.83 19.67
C TYR A 62 10.42 -12.53 18.48
N ILE A 63 9.85 -12.69 17.28
CA ILE A 63 10.43 -12.18 16.03
C ILE A 63 9.73 -10.88 15.68
N LYS A 64 10.51 -9.81 15.58
CA LYS A 64 10.09 -8.51 15.09
C LYS A 64 10.22 -8.50 13.55
N VAL A 65 9.16 -8.13 12.85
CA VAL A 65 9.13 -7.98 11.40
C VAL A 65 8.84 -6.54 11.05
N GLU A 66 9.76 -5.90 10.33
CA GLU A 66 9.68 -4.49 9.98
C GLU A 66 9.65 -4.32 8.46
N TYR A 67 8.82 -3.42 7.98
CA TYR A 67 8.73 -3.05 6.57
C TYR A 67 8.18 -1.64 6.40
N ASP A 68 8.39 -1.05 5.22
CA ASP A 68 7.85 0.26 4.88
C ASP A 68 6.64 0.09 3.95
N ASP A 69 5.44 0.38 4.49
CA ASP A 69 4.22 0.47 3.69
C ASP A 69 4.21 1.81 2.94
N PRO A 70 4.03 1.82 1.60
CA PRO A 70 4.08 3.05 0.80
C PRO A 70 3.06 4.12 1.18
N VAL A 71 1.99 3.75 1.89
CA VAL A 71 0.91 4.66 2.31
C VAL A 71 0.92 4.88 3.82
N LYS A 72 1.11 3.81 4.59
CA LYS A 72 1.01 3.83 6.06
C LYS A 72 2.36 4.12 6.75
N GLY A 73 3.47 4.18 5.98
CA GLY A 73 4.81 4.37 6.51
C GLY A 73 5.40 3.13 7.17
N HIS A 74 6.36 3.32 8.04
CA HIS A 74 7.05 2.24 8.75
C HIS A 74 6.11 1.40 9.61
N ARG A 75 6.18 0.09 9.46
CA ARG A 75 5.32 -0.89 10.13
C ARG A 75 6.17 -1.91 10.88
N VAL A 76 5.72 -2.27 12.07
CA VAL A 76 6.33 -3.28 12.92
C VAL A 76 5.27 -4.27 13.35
N LEU A 77 5.54 -5.56 13.17
CA LEU A 77 4.72 -6.67 13.65
C LEU A 77 5.59 -7.63 14.46
N ASN A 78 5.00 -8.29 15.43
CA ASN A 78 5.69 -9.26 16.26
C ASN A 78 5.05 -10.63 16.13
N ALA A 79 5.88 -11.65 15.92
CA ALA A 79 5.49 -13.05 15.99
C ALA A 79 6.05 -13.67 17.26
N SER A 80 5.20 -14.31 18.06
CA SER A 80 5.61 -15.01 19.28
C SER A 80 6.64 -16.11 18.99
N THR A 81 7.46 -16.43 19.96
CA THR A 81 8.39 -17.57 19.93
C THR A 81 7.72 -18.92 19.59
N TYR A 82 6.40 -19.03 19.85
CA TYR A 82 5.61 -20.21 19.54
C TYR A 82 5.04 -20.22 18.12
N ALA A 83 5.20 -19.11 17.38
CA ALA A 83 4.71 -19.00 16.02
C ALA A 83 5.75 -19.54 15.03
N ASP A 84 5.28 -20.22 14.02
CA ASP A 84 6.03 -20.68 12.85
C ASP A 84 5.72 -19.86 11.58
N SER A 85 4.92 -18.81 11.76
CA SER A 85 4.47 -17.97 10.65
C SER A 85 4.03 -16.60 11.12
N ILE A 86 4.03 -15.65 10.18
CA ILE A 86 3.42 -14.34 10.34
C ILE A 86 2.68 -13.93 9.08
N MET A 87 1.46 -13.44 9.24
CA MET A 87 0.65 -12.90 8.17
C MET A 87 0.62 -11.38 8.23
N ILE A 88 0.91 -10.76 7.11
CA ILE A 88 0.83 -9.31 6.91
C ILE A 88 -0.29 -9.06 5.92
N ASP A 89 -1.29 -8.29 6.33
CA ASP A 89 -2.50 -8.01 5.55
C ASP A 89 -2.66 -6.51 5.25
N GLY A 90 -3.71 -6.18 4.52
CA GLY A 90 -4.02 -4.81 4.13
C GLY A 90 -3.01 -4.21 3.17
N LEU A 91 -2.29 -5.04 2.44
CA LEU A 91 -1.35 -4.67 1.39
C LEU A 91 -2.05 -4.63 0.02
N TYR A 92 -1.42 -3.97 -0.93
CA TYR A 92 -1.90 -3.97 -2.32
C TYR A 92 -0.82 -4.46 -3.27
N ALA A 93 -1.18 -5.33 -4.21
CA ALA A 93 -0.25 -5.84 -5.23
C ALA A 93 0.42 -4.73 -6.06
N LYS A 94 -0.22 -3.56 -6.19
CA LYS A 94 0.33 -2.38 -6.87
C LYS A 94 1.57 -1.78 -6.20
N TYR A 95 1.82 -2.10 -4.93
CA TYR A 95 3.04 -1.64 -4.23
C TYR A 95 4.31 -2.32 -4.75
N GLY A 96 4.16 -3.40 -5.53
CA GLY A 96 5.31 -4.18 -5.98
C GLY A 96 5.89 -5.05 -4.87
N GLU A 97 7.17 -5.36 -4.97
CA GLU A 97 7.90 -6.07 -3.93
C GLU A 97 8.29 -5.13 -2.80
N LEU A 98 8.00 -5.53 -1.57
CA LEU A 98 8.45 -4.86 -0.36
C LEU A 98 9.50 -5.72 0.35
N ALA A 99 10.45 -5.09 1.01
CA ALA A 99 11.45 -5.75 1.83
C ALA A 99 10.95 -5.85 3.28
N TYR A 100 11.07 -7.04 3.86
CA TYR A 100 10.69 -7.36 5.24
C TYR A 100 11.92 -7.80 6.00
N SER A 101 12.30 -7.06 7.04
CA SER A 101 13.43 -7.36 7.90
C SER A 101 12.96 -8.13 9.12
N PHE A 102 13.61 -9.24 9.42
CA PHE A 102 13.31 -10.13 10.53
C PHE A 102 14.41 -10.01 11.58
N THR A 103 14.03 -9.72 12.82
CA THR A 103 14.93 -9.58 13.98
C THR A 103 14.38 -10.39 15.13
N ALA A 104 15.19 -11.26 15.70
CA ALA A 104 14.84 -11.93 16.96
C ALA A 104 15.09 -10.98 18.13
N VAL A 105 14.21 -11.02 19.11
CA VAL A 105 14.28 -10.21 20.34
C VAL A 105 14.23 -11.11 21.56
N SER A 106 15.14 -10.92 22.50
CA SER A 106 15.13 -11.61 23.79
C SER A 106 14.14 -10.97 24.77
N GLU A 107 13.87 -11.62 25.90
CA GLU A 107 13.02 -11.09 26.99
C GLU A 107 13.56 -9.76 27.54
N ASP A 108 14.88 -9.63 27.63
CA ASP A 108 15.56 -8.42 28.13
C ASP A 108 15.73 -7.34 27.05
N GLY A 109 15.16 -7.52 25.85
CA GLY A 109 15.18 -6.54 24.76
C GLY A 109 16.44 -6.58 23.90
N GLY A 110 17.34 -7.56 24.09
CA GLY A 110 18.47 -7.77 23.16
C GLY A 110 17.97 -8.16 21.76
N GLU A 111 18.61 -7.67 20.73
CA GLU A 111 18.20 -7.88 19.34
C GLU A 111 19.27 -8.62 18.53
N LYS A 112 18.83 -9.52 17.64
CA LYS A 112 19.64 -10.19 16.64
C LYS A 112 18.97 -10.16 15.30
N ALA A 113 19.57 -9.46 14.33
CA ALA A 113 19.11 -9.52 12.95
C ALA A 113 19.23 -10.94 12.39
N LEU A 114 18.17 -11.42 11.74
CA LEU A 114 18.12 -12.75 11.13
C LEU A 114 18.35 -12.68 9.64
N PHE A 115 17.40 -12.11 8.90
CA PHE A 115 17.44 -11.99 7.46
C PHE A 115 16.48 -10.89 6.98
N THR A 116 16.57 -10.56 5.69
CA THR A 116 15.59 -9.74 4.98
C THR A 116 15.03 -10.52 3.81
N LYS A 117 13.70 -10.56 3.67
CA LYS A 117 13.01 -11.25 2.58
C LYS A 117 12.17 -10.26 1.79
N THR A 118 12.19 -10.37 0.47
CA THR A 118 11.29 -9.58 -0.38
C THR A 118 10.04 -10.38 -0.73
N ALA A 119 8.89 -9.73 -0.76
CA ALA A 119 7.65 -10.34 -1.18
C ALA A 119 6.67 -9.30 -1.71
N LYS A 120 5.80 -9.74 -2.61
CA LYS A 120 4.70 -8.97 -3.17
C LYS A 120 3.38 -9.54 -2.69
N ALA A 121 2.45 -8.67 -2.27
CA ALA A 121 1.12 -9.12 -1.85
C ALA A 121 0.31 -9.72 -3.00
N GLY A 122 -0.57 -10.65 -2.67
CA GLY A 122 -1.53 -11.21 -3.60
C GLY A 122 -2.47 -10.14 -4.18
N TYR A 123 -2.91 -10.34 -5.42
CA TYR A 123 -3.83 -9.43 -6.08
C TYR A 123 -5.20 -9.43 -5.39
N VAL A 124 -5.69 -8.26 -5.07
CA VAL A 124 -7.07 -8.05 -4.60
C VAL A 124 -7.92 -7.72 -5.83
N PRO A 125 -8.82 -8.61 -6.28
CA PRO A 125 -9.74 -8.28 -7.34
C PRO A 125 -10.62 -7.11 -6.93
N ALA A 126 -10.97 -6.24 -7.87
CA ALA A 126 -11.95 -5.20 -7.63
C ALA A 126 -13.30 -5.88 -7.36
N ASP A 127 -13.92 -5.59 -6.22
CA ASP A 127 -15.31 -5.95 -5.96
C ASP A 127 -16.21 -4.95 -6.72
N ILE A 128 -16.43 -5.25 -7.99
CA ILE A 128 -17.35 -4.48 -8.81
C ILE A 128 -18.74 -5.02 -8.46
N LYS A 129 -19.42 -4.33 -7.56
CA LYS A 129 -20.86 -4.57 -7.38
C LYS A 129 -21.57 -4.00 -8.60
N ASP A 130 -22.20 -4.85 -9.37
CA ASP A 130 -23.19 -4.44 -10.35
C ASP A 130 -24.34 -3.77 -9.59
N TYR A 131 -24.30 -2.46 -9.52
CA TYR A 131 -25.48 -1.71 -9.14
C TYR A 131 -26.40 -1.74 -10.36
N GLU A 132 -27.54 -2.40 -10.24
CA GLU A 132 -28.63 -2.14 -11.18
C GLU A 132 -29.04 -0.68 -11.02
N VAL A 133 -28.49 0.16 -11.86
CA VAL A 133 -28.96 1.52 -11.99
C VAL A 133 -30.26 1.44 -12.76
N GLY A 134 -31.37 1.42 -12.04
CA GLY A 134 -32.69 1.55 -12.67
C GLY A 134 -32.75 2.85 -13.47
N PRO A 135 -33.55 2.93 -14.55
CA PRO A 135 -33.70 4.15 -15.30
C PRO A 135 -34.18 5.29 -14.40
N ILE A 136 -33.41 6.38 -14.37
CA ILE A 136 -33.83 7.60 -13.67
C ILE A 136 -34.81 8.32 -14.61
N SER A 137 -36.09 8.29 -14.27
CA SER A 137 -37.09 9.06 -14.98
C SER A 137 -37.06 10.52 -14.53
N LEU A 138 -36.49 11.38 -15.35
CA LEU A 138 -36.51 12.83 -15.12
C LEU A 138 -37.76 13.44 -15.77
N THR A 139 -38.26 14.49 -15.16
CA THR A 139 -39.32 15.37 -15.73
C THR A 139 -38.73 16.72 -16.11
N ALA A 140 -39.39 17.44 -17.02
CA ALA A 140 -38.96 18.77 -17.42
C ALA A 140 -38.81 19.76 -16.25
N ALA A 141 -39.62 19.61 -15.20
CA ALA A 141 -39.57 20.45 -14.00
C ALA A 141 -38.30 20.23 -13.13
N GLN A 142 -37.60 19.13 -13.35
CA GLN A 142 -36.35 18.79 -12.66
C GLN A 142 -35.08 19.25 -13.39
N LEU A 143 -35.27 19.77 -14.61
CA LEU A 143 -34.18 20.26 -15.44
C LEU A 143 -34.10 21.79 -15.36
N TRP A 144 -32.90 22.29 -15.39
CA TRP A 144 -32.61 23.70 -15.40
C TRP A 144 -31.36 23.99 -16.25
N THR A 145 -31.34 25.11 -16.90
CA THR A 145 -30.17 25.63 -17.60
C THR A 145 -30.13 27.16 -17.53
N ASP A 146 -28.94 27.72 -17.53
CA ASP A 146 -28.70 29.17 -17.60
C ASP A 146 -28.57 29.69 -19.04
N ASP A 147 -28.55 28.78 -20.02
CA ASP A 147 -28.25 29.14 -21.41
C ASP A 147 -29.09 28.32 -22.41
N GLN A 148 -30.35 28.71 -22.56
CA GLN A 148 -31.26 28.10 -23.52
C GLN A 148 -31.54 29.03 -24.70
N GLU A 149 -31.55 28.50 -25.93
CA GLU A 149 -32.02 29.24 -27.08
C GLU A 149 -33.53 29.53 -26.99
N SER A 150 -33.91 30.81 -27.16
CA SER A 150 -35.31 31.25 -26.94
C SER A 150 -36.26 30.80 -28.05
N SER A 151 -35.73 30.54 -29.24
CA SER A 151 -36.52 30.24 -30.44
C SER A 151 -36.69 28.76 -30.73
N GLU A 152 -35.82 27.91 -30.17
CA GLU A 152 -35.82 26.47 -30.48
C GLU A 152 -35.14 25.65 -29.38
N GLY A 153 -35.34 24.32 -29.39
CA GLY A 153 -34.61 23.38 -28.56
C GLY A 153 -34.74 23.62 -27.06
N PRO A 154 -35.94 23.66 -26.45
CA PRO A 154 -36.12 23.88 -25.04
C PRO A 154 -35.54 22.71 -24.22
N ILE A 155 -35.06 22.97 -23.01
CA ILE A 155 -34.47 21.95 -22.12
C ILE A 155 -35.42 20.77 -21.84
N ALA A 156 -36.73 21.00 -21.90
CA ALA A 156 -37.74 19.96 -21.74
C ALA A 156 -37.63 18.86 -22.82
N ALA A 157 -37.06 19.16 -24.00
CA ALA A 157 -36.84 18.19 -25.08
C ALA A 157 -35.87 17.05 -24.67
N LEU A 158 -35.04 17.24 -23.63
CA LEU A 158 -34.16 16.18 -23.12
C LEU A 158 -34.92 15.03 -22.45
N VAL A 159 -36.16 15.23 -22.05
CA VAL A 159 -36.97 14.26 -21.27
C VAL A 159 -38.38 14.06 -21.82
N ASP A 160 -38.68 14.50 -23.04
CA ASP A 160 -39.97 14.34 -23.65
C ASP A 160 -40.23 12.98 -24.32
N GLY A 161 -39.19 12.11 -24.32
CA GLY A 161 -39.25 10.77 -24.91
C GLY A 161 -39.24 10.76 -26.46
N ASN A 162 -38.98 11.89 -27.10
CA ASN A 162 -38.98 12.03 -28.56
C ASN A 162 -37.56 12.23 -29.10
N ASN A 163 -37.00 11.24 -29.76
CA ASN A 163 -35.67 11.31 -30.36
C ASN A 163 -35.54 12.29 -31.53
N GLY A 164 -36.64 12.88 -31.97
CA GLY A 164 -36.66 13.90 -33.02
C GLY A 164 -36.56 15.33 -32.47
N THR A 165 -36.65 15.50 -31.16
CA THR A 165 -36.45 16.79 -30.47
C THR A 165 -35.06 16.86 -29.88
N TYR A 166 -34.61 18.07 -29.60
CA TYR A 166 -33.29 18.32 -29.05
C TYR A 166 -33.29 19.55 -28.13
N PHE A 167 -32.32 19.63 -27.25
CA PHE A 167 -31.99 20.84 -26.51
C PHE A 167 -30.94 21.65 -27.25
N HIS A 168 -31.11 22.98 -27.27
CA HIS A 168 -30.16 23.89 -27.86
C HIS A 168 -29.72 24.98 -26.88
N MET A 169 -28.42 25.08 -26.67
CA MET A 169 -27.83 26.20 -25.95
C MET A 169 -27.98 27.48 -26.80
N SER A 170 -28.02 28.63 -26.15
CA SER A 170 -28.18 29.92 -26.86
C SER A 170 -27.02 30.17 -27.83
N TRP A 171 -27.34 30.30 -29.06
CA TRP A 171 -26.42 30.72 -30.13
C TRP A 171 -26.68 32.16 -30.56
N SER A 172 -27.89 32.65 -30.32
CA SER A 172 -28.28 34.03 -30.68
C SER A 172 -27.85 35.05 -29.65
N ALA A 173 -27.85 34.67 -28.37
CA ALA A 173 -27.42 35.50 -27.23
C ALA A 173 -26.75 34.65 -26.17
N PRO A 174 -25.57 34.08 -26.44
CA PRO A 174 -24.90 33.16 -25.50
C PRO A 174 -24.53 33.87 -24.18
N SER A 175 -24.74 33.19 -23.05
CA SER A 175 -24.30 33.65 -21.77
C SER A 175 -22.78 33.46 -21.59
N ALA A 176 -22.21 34.04 -20.55
CA ALA A 176 -20.79 33.88 -20.23
C ALA A 176 -20.50 32.48 -19.68
N TRP A 177 -19.39 31.89 -20.08
CA TRP A 177 -18.91 30.63 -19.52
C TRP A 177 -18.63 30.74 -18.01
N PRO A 178 -18.84 29.66 -17.21
CA PRO A 178 -19.30 28.31 -17.62
C PRO A 178 -20.84 28.21 -17.76
N HIS A 179 -21.30 27.29 -18.63
CA HIS A 179 -22.72 26.95 -18.77
C HIS A 179 -23.09 25.76 -17.91
N TYR A 180 -24.32 25.71 -17.42
CA TYR A 180 -24.85 24.67 -16.54
C TYR A 180 -26.12 24.03 -17.14
N ILE A 181 -26.24 22.71 -16.93
CA ILE A 181 -27.44 21.92 -17.25
C ILE A 181 -27.83 21.11 -16.04
#